data_047ca3281aa37cb652893d07cbf4281e
#
_entry.id   047ca3281aa37cb652893d07cbf4281e
#
_cell.length_a   1.000
_cell.length_b   1.000
_cell.length_c   1.000
_cell.angle_alpha   90.00
_cell.angle_beta   90.00
_cell.angle_gamma   90.00
#
_symmetry.space_group_name_H-M   'P 1'
#
loop_
_entity.id
_entity.type
_entity.pdbx_description
1 polymer ?
#
loop_
_entity_poly.entity_id
_entity_poly.type
_entity_poly.pdbx_seq_one_letter_code
_entity_poly.pdbx_strand_id
1 'polypeptide(L)'
;MLNILLMDSNFYQVSGLSFLILKQLKDEGLNEACFLLPSLESNRDIANIIFRDDMVTINVFDKKYIPRKNGTEQKDVDKITIHVPFWAKSQTLNDISRKISKILMIARADYNMIINKEESYWSFGLKKYAQLSDTENDVMILIGRGYNSTEISVILNRSKKTIGTHYRNASRKMGVANQAEFYRYASFIAKCQCDERNTFCL
;
A
#
# COMPACT_ATOMS: atom_id res chain seq x y z
N MET A 1 16.99 6.27 -8.38
CA MET A 1 16.76 4.85 -8.75
C MET A 1 15.71 4.27 -7.81
N LEU A 2 14.66 3.62 -8.33
CA LEU A 2 13.63 2.96 -7.53
C LEU A 2 13.93 1.48 -7.40
N ASN A 3 13.93 0.96 -6.18
CA ASN A 3 14.06 -0.46 -5.87
C ASN A 3 12.68 -1.10 -5.81
N ILE A 4 12.39 -2.04 -6.70
CA ILE A 4 11.08 -2.68 -6.86
C ILE A 4 11.20 -4.16 -6.58
N LEU A 5 10.34 -4.68 -5.70
CA LEU A 5 10.29 -6.08 -5.32
C LEU A 5 8.93 -6.67 -5.73
N LEU A 6 8.95 -7.69 -6.56
CA LEU A 6 7.76 -8.42 -6.99
C LEU A 6 7.71 -9.77 -6.28
N MET A 7 6.73 -9.95 -5.39
CA MET A 7 6.59 -11.11 -4.52
C MET A 7 5.32 -11.89 -4.85
N ASP A 8 5.19 -12.35 -6.08
CA ASP A 8 4.10 -13.22 -6.52
C ASP A 8 4.67 -14.55 -6.99
N SER A 9 3.96 -15.64 -6.71
CA SER A 9 4.32 -16.99 -7.17
C SER A 9 3.94 -17.23 -8.63
N ASN A 10 3.07 -16.40 -9.21
CA ASN A 10 2.63 -16.53 -10.59
C ASN A 10 3.59 -15.78 -11.52
N PHE A 11 4.41 -16.56 -12.24
CA PHE A 11 5.39 -16.02 -13.19
C PHE A 11 4.78 -15.10 -14.26
N TYR A 12 3.60 -15.42 -14.79
CA TYR A 12 2.94 -14.61 -15.80
C TYR A 12 2.48 -13.26 -15.23
N GLN A 13 2.01 -13.25 -13.98
CA GLN A 13 1.62 -12.02 -13.30
C GLN A 13 2.84 -11.13 -13.02
N VAL A 14 3.94 -11.70 -12.55
CA VAL A 14 5.22 -11.00 -12.35
C VAL A 14 5.73 -10.41 -13.66
N SER A 15 5.75 -11.19 -14.74
CA SER A 15 6.23 -10.73 -16.06
C SER A 15 5.35 -9.62 -16.63
N GLY A 16 4.03 -9.76 -16.55
CA GLY A 16 3.08 -8.74 -17.01
C GLY A 16 3.22 -7.44 -16.21
N LEU A 17 3.35 -7.54 -14.89
CA LEU A 17 3.52 -6.39 -14.01
C LEU A 17 4.86 -5.68 -14.27
N SER A 18 5.96 -6.44 -14.41
CA SER A 18 7.28 -5.90 -14.77
C SER A 18 7.23 -5.13 -16.08
N PHE A 19 6.57 -5.69 -17.10
CA PHE A 19 6.41 -5.04 -18.40
C PHE A 19 5.64 -3.71 -18.27
N LEU A 20 4.52 -3.70 -17.54
CA LEU A 20 3.71 -2.49 -17.35
C LEU A 20 4.48 -1.40 -16.59
N ILE A 21 5.24 -1.78 -15.55
CA ILE A 21 6.07 -0.86 -14.79
C ILE A 21 7.16 -0.23 -15.69
N LEU A 22 7.89 -1.07 -16.44
CA LEU A 22 8.93 -0.59 -17.34
C LEU A 22 8.38 0.30 -18.44
N LYS A 23 7.22 -0.06 -19.01
CA LYS A 23 6.53 0.78 -19.99
C LYS A 23 6.19 2.16 -19.42
N GLN A 24 5.58 2.19 -18.22
CA GLN A 24 5.21 3.44 -17.56
C GLN A 24 6.43 4.33 -17.25
N LEU A 25 7.52 3.73 -16.76
CA LEU A 25 8.76 4.46 -16.51
C LEU A 25 9.36 5.05 -17.79
N LYS A 26 9.34 4.29 -18.88
CA LYS A 26 9.81 4.77 -20.20
C LYS A 26 8.95 5.92 -20.74
N ASP A 27 7.63 5.80 -20.62
CA ASP A 27 6.68 6.83 -21.06
C ASP A 27 6.87 8.15 -20.29
N GLU A 28 7.29 8.06 -19.02
CA GLU A 28 7.64 9.22 -18.15
C GLU A 28 9.09 9.71 -18.32
N GLY A 29 9.88 9.14 -19.24
CA GLY A 29 11.29 9.50 -19.45
C GLY A 29 12.23 9.07 -18.30
N LEU A 30 11.81 8.11 -17.49
CA LEU A 30 12.52 7.66 -16.29
C LEU A 30 13.09 6.26 -16.52
N ASN A 31 14.42 6.15 -16.56
CA ASN A 31 15.09 4.89 -16.86
C ASN A 31 15.72 4.19 -15.64
N GLU A 32 15.41 4.63 -14.41
CA GLU A 32 16.11 4.16 -13.22
C GLU A 32 15.21 3.35 -12.28
N ALA A 33 14.94 2.11 -12.63
CA ALA A 33 14.36 1.13 -11.71
C ALA A 33 15.24 -0.12 -11.62
N CYS A 34 15.37 -0.66 -10.41
CA CYS A 34 16.05 -1.92 -10.13
C CYS A 34 15.04 -2.93 -9.60
N PHE A 35 14.87 -4.05 -10.29
CA PHE A 35 14.07 -5.17 -9.78
C PHE A 35 14.93 -6.03 -8.86
N LEU A 36 14.52 -6.11 -7.60
CA LEU A 36 15.22 -6.86 -6.57
C LEU A 36 14.79 -8.34 -6.59
N LEU A 37 15.69 -9.23 -6.19
CA LEU A 37 15.40 -10.66 -6.07
C LEU A 37 14.57 -10.94 -4.81
N PRO A 38 13.39 -11.59 -4.92
CA PRO A 38 12.52 -11.85 -3.77
C PRO A 38 13.09 -12.89 -2.79
N SER A 39 14.10 -13.65 -3.18
CA SER A 39 14.76 -14.67 -2.33
C SER A 39 15.63 -14.07 -1.21
N LEU A 40 16.01 -12.80 -1.28
CA LEU A 40 16.82 -12.13 -0.27
C LEU A 40 15.92 -11.31 0.65
N GLU A 41 15.85 -11.69 1.93
CA GLU A 41 15.01 -10.97 2.92
C GLU A 41 15.43 -9.51 3.10
N SER A 42 16.74 -9.22 3.08
CA SER A 42 17.27 -7.86 3.15
C SER A 42 16.78 -6.92 2.04
N ASN A 43 16.29 -7.47 0.92
CA ASN A 43 15.74 -6.67 -0.16
C ASN A 43 14.41 -6.00 0.21
N ARG A 44 13.68 -6.53 1.21
CA ARG A 44 12.44 -5.92 1.71
C ARG A 44 12.69 -4.59 2.41
N ASP A 45 13.84 -4.47 3.08
CA ASP A 45 14.17 -3.27 3.87
C ASP A 45 14.60 -2.10 2.99
N ILE A 46 15.16 -2.39 1.81
CA ILE A 46 15.65 -1.38 0.85
C ILE A 46 14.68 -1.13 -0.31
N ALA A 47 13.62 -1.92 -0.43
CA ALA A 47 12.66 -1.77 -1.51
C ALA A 47 11.79 -0.52 -1.30
N ASN A 48 11.69 0.32 -2.34
CA ASN A 48 10.74 1.43 -2.39
C ASN A 48 9.31 0.95 -2.65
N ILE A 49 9.17 -0.10 -3.47
CA ILE A 49 7.86 -0.64 -3.84
C ILE A 49 7.91 -2.16 -3.73
N ILE A 50 6.97 -2.73 -3.00
CA ILE A 50 6.81 -4.18 -2.85
C ILE A 50 5.41 -4.55 -3.33
N PHE A 51 5.32 -5.28 -4.44
CA PHE A 51 4.09 -5.91 -4.88
C PHE A 51 4.00 -7.31 -4.26
N ARG A 52 2.90 -7.56 -3.55
CA ARG A 52 2.64 -8.85 -2.94
C ARG A 52 1.16 -9.19 -3.07
N ASP A 53 0.85 -10.24 -3.80
CA ASP A 53 -0.53 -10.69 -4.02
C ASP A 53 -1.45 -9.53 -4.46
N ASP A 54 -2.43 -9.20 -3.63
CA ASP A 54 -3.45 -8.19 -3.90
C ASP A 54 -3.14 -6.84 -3.24
N MET A 55 -1.87 -6.54 -2.95
CA MET A 55 -1.46 -5.30 -2.29
C MET A 55 -0.10 -4.79 -2.71
N VAL A 56 0.10 -3.50 -2.55
CA VAL A 56 1.39 -2.85 -2.74
C VAL A 56 1.79 -2.12 -1.47
N THR A 57 3.02 -2.31 -1.05
CA THR A 57 3.63 -1.53 0.02
C THR A 57 4.62 -0.55 -0.61
N ILE A 58 4.51 0.72 -0.28
CA ILE A 58 5.39 1.79 -0.74
C ILE A 58 6.16 2.31 0.46
N ASN A 59 7.49 2.26 0.40
CA ASN A 59 8.39 2.83 1.40
C ASN A 59 9.03 4.10 0.84
N VAL A 60 8.73 5.23 1.46
CA VAL A 60 9.37 6.50 1.15
C VAL A 60 10.37 6.81 2.25
N PHE A 61 11.64 6.82 1.87
CA PHE A 61 12.77 7.04 2.79
C PHE A 61 13.11 8.53 2.87
N ASP A 62 13.54 9.01 4.05
CA ASP A 62 14.11 10.35 4.16
C ASP A 62 15.40 10.42 3.31
N LYS A 63 15.58 11.49 2.54
CA LYS A 63 16.78 11.73 1.70
C LYS A 63 18.08 11.83 2.50
N LYS A 64 18.01 12.07 3.80
CA LYS A 64 19.16 12.05 4.70
C LYS A 64 19.72 10.64 4.93
N TYR A 65 19.00 9.60 4.48
CA TYR A 65 19.42 8.23 4.59
C TYR A 65 20.34 7.85 3.43
N ILE A 66 21.62 7.62 3.74
CA ILE A 66 22.59 6.98 2.85
C ILE A 66 22.74 5.54 3.35
N PRO A 67 22.27 4.51 2.62
CA PRO A 67 22.49 3.12 3.00
C PRO A 67 24.00 2.83 3.00
N ARG A 68 24.60 2.68 4.17
CA ARG A 68 26.00 2.24 4.28
C ARG A 68 26.07 0.74 3.99
N LYS A 69 26.93 0.35 3.06
CA LYS A 69 27.14 -1.02 2.58
C LYS A 69 27.72 -2.00 3.62
N ASN A 70 28.04 -1.58 4.82
CA ASN A 70 28.64 -2.43 5.85
C ASN A 70 27.78 -2.37 7.12
N GLY A 71 27.19 -3.52 7.44
CA GLY A 71 26.34 -3.71 8.61
C GLY A 71 27.10 -3.51 9.92
N THR A 72 26.76 -2.47 10.61
CA THR A 72 26.78 -2.36 12.07
C THR A 72 26.00 -1.10 12.44
N GLU A 73 25.05 -1.25 13.35
CA GLU A 73 24.10 -0.28 13.88
C GLU A 73 22.91 0.04 12.94
N GLN A 74 21.80 -0.67 13.18
CA GLN A 74 20.44 -0.25 12.80
C GLN A 74 20.11 1.05 13.56
N LYS A 75 20.46 2.20 12.97
CA LYS A 75 19.69 3.41 13.28
C LYS A 75 18.36 3.24 12.55
N ASP A 76 17.27 3.39 13.28
CA ASP A 76 15.92 3.43 12.71
C ASP A 76 15.91 4.38 11.51
N VAL A 77 15.70 3.81 10.34
CA VAL A 77 15.62 4.58 9.10
C VAL A 77 14.27 5.25 9.12
N ASP A 78 14.26 6.57 9.15
CA ASP A 78 13.02 7.32 9.01
C ASP A 78 12.42 7.02 7.63
N LYS A 79 11.41 6.16 7.62
CA LYS A 79 10.63 5.79 6.42
C LYS A 79 9.16 5.91 6.71
N ILE A 80 8.40 6.35 5.74
CA ILE A 80 6.95 6.28 5.76
C ILE A 80 6.54 5.10 4.90
N THR A 81 5.74 4.20 5.47
CA THR A 81 5.18 3.06 4.76
C THR A 81 3.72 3.34 4.42
N ILE A 82 3.37 3.21 3.14
CA ILE A 82 2.01 3.38 2.61
C ILE A 82 1.57 2.04 2.03
N HIS A 83 0.34 1.64 2.34
CA HIS A 83 -0.26 0.42 1.80
C HIS A 83 -1.36 0.77 0.78
N VAL A 84 -1.36 0.08 -0.34
CA VAL A 84 -2.30 0.30 -1.43
C VAL A 84 -3.00 -1.01 -1.77
N PRO A 85 -4.34 -1.09 -1.70
CA PRO A 85 -5.09 -2.23 -2.24
C PRO A 85 -4.89 -2.33 -3.76
N PHE A 86 -4.45 -3.50 -4.23
CA PHE A 86 -4.10 -3.72 -5.64
C PHE A 86 -4.73 -4.99 -6.20
N TRP A 87 -5.99 -4.88 -6.61
CA TRP A 87 -6.80 -6.00 -7.11
C TRP A 87 -6.70 -6.08 -8.64
N ALA A 88 -5.69 -6.76 -9.17
CA ALA A 88 -5.47 -6.82 -10.61
C ALA A 88 -6.54 -7.64 -11.36
N LYS A 89 -7.10 -8.67 -10.72
CA LYS A 89 -8.01 -9.64 -11.37
C LYS A 89 -9.34 -9.07 -11.84
N SER A 90 -9.81 -7.98 -11.25
CA SER A 90 -11.11 -7.35 -11.54
C SER A 90 -11.01 -6.03 -12.30
N GLN A 91 -9.82 -5.64 -12.74
CA GLN A 91 -9.55 -4.33 -13.33
C GLN A 91 -9.17 -4.43 -14.81
N THR A 92 -9.48 -3.38 -15.55
CA THR A 92 -8.99 -3.25 -16.94
C THR A 92 -7.50 -2.95 -16.94
N LEU A 93 -6.82 -3.24 -18.05
CA LEU A 93 -5.40 -2.91 -18.22
C LEU A 93 -5.12 -1.41 -18.03
N ASN A 94 -6.05 -0.55 -18.48
CA ASN A 94 -5.92 0.90 -18.30
C ASN A 94 -6.01 1.31 -16.82
N ASP A 95 -6.87 0.65 -16.03
CA ASP A 95 -6.98 0.94 -14.60
C ASP A 95 -5.72 0.49 -13.85
N ILE A 96 -5.18 -0.68 -14.21
CA ILE A 96 -3.91 -1.18 -13.66
C ILE A 96 -2.77 -0.22 -14.02
N SER A 97 -2.64 0.21 -15.27
CA SER A 97 -1.61 1.17 -15.71
C SER A 97 -1.72 2.49 -14.94
N ARG A 98 -2.93 2.99 -14.75
CA ARG A 98 -3.20 4.22 -13.99
C ARG A 98 -2.81 4.09 -12.52
N LYS A 99 -3.09 2.95 -11.90
CA LYS A 99 -2.64 2.65 -10.53
C LYS A 99 -1.12 2.56 -10.43
N ILE A 100 -0.46 1.87 -11.37
CA ILE A 100 1.00 1.78 -11.42
C ILE A 100 1.62 3.17 -11.51
N SER A 101 1.12 4.05 -12.40
CA SER A 101 1.60 5.43 -12.50
C SER A 101 1.52 6.17 -11.16
N LYS A 102 0.37 6.06 -10.47
CA LYS A 102 0.22 6.68 -9.14
C LYS A 102 1.15 6.08 -8.08
N ILE A 103 1.33 4.75 -8.07
CA ILE A 103 2.26 4.07 -7.17
C ILE A 103 3.69 4.57 -7.39
N LEU A 104 4.12 4.68 -8.66
CA LEU A 104 5.44 5.20 -9.02
C LEU A 104 5.61 6.67 -8.62
N MET A 105 4.56 7.48 -8.76
CA MET A 105 4.56 8.89 -8.34
C MET A 105 4.73 9.00 -6.81
N ILE A 106 3.96 8.23 -6.04
CA ILE A 106 4.03 8.22 -4.57
C ILE A 106 5.41 7.76 -4.09
N ALA A 107 5.96 6.69 -4.70
CA ALA A 107 7.26 6.14 -4.30
C ALA A 107 8.45 7.11 -4.54
N ARG A 108 8.26 8.09 -5.42
CA ARG A 108 9.26 9.15 -5.73
C ARG A 108 9.02 10.46 -4.98
N ALA A 109 7.93 10.54 -4.24
CA ALA A 109 7.58 11.74 -3.52
C ALA A 109 8.62 12.10 -2.44
N ASP A 110 8.65 13.36 -2.06
CA ASP A 110 9.47 13.80 -0.95
C ASP A 110 8.90 13.27 0.38
N TYR A 111 9.76 12.80 1.26
CA TYR A 111 9.38 12.29 2.58
C TYR A 111 8.54 13.31 3.37
N ASN A 112 8.96 14.57 3.37
CA ASN A 112 8.27 15.64 4.10
C ASN A 112 6.86 15.93 3.53
N MET A 113 6.67 15.74 2.22
CA MET A 113 5.36 15.91 1.57
C MET A 113 4.35 14.85 2.03
N ILE A 114 4.84 13.64 2.36
CA ILE A 114 3.97 12.53 2.76
C ILE A 114 3.57 12.61 4.23
N ILE A 115 4.36 13.23 5.09
CA ILE A 115 4.04 13.42 6.52
C ILE A 115 2.68 14.13 6.67
N ASN A 116 2.41 15.13 5.85
CA ASN A 116 1.11 15.81 5.82
C ASN A 116 0.14 15.08 4.87
N LYS A 117 -0.70 14.20 5.40
CA LYS A 117 -1.65 13.38 4.62
C LYS A 117 -2.59 14.21 3.73
N GLU A 118 -3.04 15.36 4.17
CA GLU A 118 -3.96 16.18 3.39
C GLU A 118 -3.29 16.80 2.17
N GLU A 119 -2.05 17.29 2.32
CA GLU A 119 -1.24 17.77 1.21
C GLU A 119 -0.86 16.63 0.25
N SER A 120 -0.54 15.44 0.80
CA SER A 120 -0.27 14.25 0.02
C SER A 120 -1.41 13.86 -0.89
N TYR A 121 -2.64 13.82 -0.37
CA TYR A 121 -3.81 13.47 -1.17
C TYR A 121 -3.99 14.46 -2.33
N TRP A 122 -3.82 15.74 -2.07
CA TRP A 122 -3.94 16.78 -3.09
C TRP A 122 -2.85 16.63 -4.18
N SER A 123 -1.61 16.47 -3.77
CA SER A 123 -0.45 16.34 -4.64
C SER A 123 -0.51 15.12 -5.56
N PHE A 124 -1.12 14.02 -5.08
CA PHE A 124 -1.32 12.80 -5.87
C PHE A 124 -2.66 12.76 -6.61
N GLY A 125 -3.44 13.83 -6.57
CA GLY A 125 -4.77 13.89 -7.17
C GLY A 125 -5.74 12.87 -6.56
N LEU A 126 -5.57 12.56 -5.26
CA LEU A 126 -6.44 11.67 -4.51
C LEU A 126 -7.55 12.46 -3.82
N LYS A 127 -8.78 12.04 -4.03
CA LYS A 127 -9.93 12.71 -3.42
C LYS A 127 -10.07 12.25 -1.96
N LYS A 128 -10.07 13.18 -1.00
CA LYS A 128 -10.19 12.89 0.44
C LYS A 128 -11.39 11.98 0.77
N TYR A 129 -12.54 12.23 0.14
CA TYR A 129 -13.75 11.41 0.38
C TYR A 129 -13.64 9.98 -0.16
N ALA A 130 -12.70 9.70 -1.07
CA ALA A 130 -12.41 8.37 -1.58
C ALA A 130 -11.42 7.61 -0.69
N GLN A 131 -10.78 8.28 0.28
CA GLN A 131 -9.88 7.65 1.24
C GLN A 131 -10.66 7.11 2.45
N LEU A 132 -10.05 6.17 3.17
CA LEU A 132 -10.64 5.65 4.40
C LEU A 132 -10.72 6.77 5.45
N SER A 133 -11.88 6.91 6.11
CA SER A 133 -11.98 7.71 7.32
C SER A 133 -11.33 6.98 8.50
N ASP A 134 -11.01 7.71 9.58
CA ASP A 134 -10.43 7.11 10.78
C ASP A 134 -11.27 5.93 11.30
N THR A 135 -12.59 6.09 11.37
CA THR A 135 -13.48 5.01 11.82
C THR A 135 -13.52 3.82 10.85
N GLU A 136 -13.48 4.06 9.54
CA GLU A 136 -13.41 2.99 8.53
C GLU A 136 -12.09 2.22 8.64
N ASN A 137 -11.01 2.92 8.92
CA ASN A 137 -9.70 2.34 9.14
C ASN A 137 -9.66 1.52 10.44
N ASP A 138 -10.17 2.08 11.55
CA ASP A 138 -10.28 1.36 12.82
C ASP A 138 -11.10 0.07 12.69
N VAL A 139 -12.24 0.13 12.00
CA VAL A 139 -13.07 -1.07 11.71
C VAL A 139 -12.27 -2.08 10.89
N MET A 140 -11.55 -1.66 9.86
CA MET A 140 -10.70 -2.53 9.04
C MET A 140 -9.63 -3.22 9.90
N ILE A 141 -8.90 -2.49 10.72
CA ILE A 141 -7.85 -3.01 11.59
C ILE A 141 -8.42 -4.03 12.59
N LEU A 142 -9.54 -3.71 13.24
CA LEU A 142 -10.18 -4.62 14.21
C LEU A 142 -10.66 -5.91 13.54
N ILE A 143 -11.22 -5.83 12.34
CA ILE A 143 -11.56 -7.02 11.53
C ILE A 143 -10.30 -7.84 11.22
N GLY A 144 -9.22 -7.18 10.84
CA GLY A 144 -7.93 -7.82 10.56
C GLY A 144 -7.32 -8.53 11.77
N ARG A 145 -7.59 -8.03 12.98
CA ARG A 145 -7.21 -8.64 14.26
C ARG A 145 -8.13 -9.80 14.67
N GLY A 146 -9.18 -10.07 13.91
CA GLY A 146 -10.11 -11.19 14.14
C GLY A 146 -11.34 -10.86 14.97
N TYR A 147 -11.57 -9.59 15.34
CA TYR A 147 -12.79 -9.20 16.08
C TYR A 147 -14.03 -9.30 15.19
N ASN A 148 -15.10 -9.81 15.75
CA ASN A 148 -16.41 -9.86 15.10
C ASN A 148 -17.17 -8.52 15.26
N SER A 149 -18.26 -8.35 14.50
CA SER A 149 -19.02 -7.09 14.50
C SER A 149 -19.63 -6.72 15.86
N THR A 150 -19.88 -7.69 16.74
CA THR A 150 -20.40 -7.47 18.10
C THR A 150 -19.28 -6.88 18.96
N GLU A 151 -18.12 -7.48 18.96
CA GLU A 151 -16.95 -7.02 19.71
C GLU A 151 -16.52 -5.62 19.25
N ILE A 152 -16.45 -5.40 17.92
CA ILE A 152 -16.12 -4.08 17.36
C ILE A 152 -17.15 -3.02 17.78
N SER A 153 -18.45 -3.39 17.84
CA SER A 153 -19.48 -2.45 18.27
C SER A 153 -19.30 -1.98 19.71
N VAL A 154 -18.82 -2.87 20.58
CA VAL A 154 -18.48 -2.55 21.98
C VAL A 154 -17.21 -1.69 22.04
N ILE A 155 -16.14 -2.12 21.37
CA ILE A 155 -14.83 -1.42 21.37
C ILE A 155 -14.98 0.03 20.90
N LEU A 156 -15.71 0.25 19.80
CA LEU A 156 -15.88 1.58 19.21
C LEU A 156 -17.09 2.35 19.74
N ASN A 157 -17.85 1.77 20.68
CA ASN A 157 -19.09 2.34 21.22
C ASN A 157 -20.05 2.79 20.10
N ARG A 158 -20.37 1.87 19.17
CA ARG A 158 -21.26 2.08 18.02
C ARG A 158 -22.20 0.92 17.84
N SER A 159 -23.34 1.13 17.15
CA SER A 159 -24.26 0.03 16.84
C SER A 159 -23.64 -0.93 15.81
N LYS A 160 -24.00 -2.24 15.87
CA LYS A 160 -23.60 -3.23 14.85
C LYS A 160 -23.97 -2.79 13.42
N LYS A 161 -25.12 -2.11 13.26
CA LYS A 161 -25.58 -1.56 11.98
C LYS A 161 -24.58 -0.51 11.47
N THR A 162 -24.09 0.35 12.36
CA THR A 162 -23.10 1.38 12.05
C THR A 162 -21.76 0.75 11.64
N ILE A 163 -21.30 -0.26 12.38
CA ILE A 163 -20.07 -1.02 12.03
C ILE A 163 -20.22 -1.65 10.65
N GLY A 164 -21.36 -2.28 10.35
CA GLY A 164 -21.64 -2.84 9.02
C GLY A 164 -21.65 -1.79 7.90
N THR A 165 -22.02 -0.55 8.20
CA THR A 165 -21.96 0.56 7.24
C THR A 165 -20.53 0.99 6.98
N HIS A 166 -19.69 1.15 8.03
CA HIS A 166 -18.27 1.47 7.87
C HIS A 166 -17.52 0.38 7.10
N TYR A 167 -17.79 -0.90 7.39
CA TYR A 167 -17.23 -2.03 6.64
C TYR A 167 -17.56 -1.93 5.14
N ARG A 168 -18.83 -1.72 4.77
CA ARG A 168 -19.23 -1.61 3.35
C ARG A 168 -18.59 -0.40 2.65
N ASN A 169 -18.51 0.72 3.35
CA ASN A 169 -17.87 1.91 2.82
C ASN A 169 -16.36 1.69 2.61
N ALA A 170 -15.67 1.10 3.56
CA ALA A 170 -14.27 0.74 3.45
C ALA A 170 -14.03 -0.22 2.28
N SER A 171 -14.83 -1.30 2.18
CA SER A 171 -14.75 -2.27 1.08
C SER A 171 -14.90 -1.61 -0.29
N ARG A 172 -15.89 -0.70 -0.43
CA ARG A 172 -16.11 0.03 -1.68
C ARG A 172 -14.95 0.96 -2.03
N LYS A 173 -14.40 1.71 -1.05
CA LYS A 173 -13.27 2.63 -1.26
C LYS A 173 -11.99 1.88 -1.64
N MET A 174 -11.78 0.72 -1.05
CA MET A 174 -10.65 -0.15 -1.35
C MET A 174 -10.82 -0.91 -2.67
N GLY A 175 -12.02 -0.94 -3.24
CA GLY A 175 -12.32 -1.65 -4.48
C GLY A 175 -12.28 -3.18 -4.33
N VAL A 176 -12.52 -3.73 -3.12
CA VAL A 176 -12.55 -5.18 -2.91
C VAL A 176 -13.86 -5.78 -3.42
N ALA A 177 -13.77 -6.93 -4.08
CA ALA A 177 -14.92 -7.59 -4.68
C ALA A 177 -15.70 -8.47 -3.68
N ASN A 178 -15.03 -8.97 -2.64
CA ASN A 178 -15.63 -9.91 -1.68
C ASN A 178 -15.00 -9.79 -0.29
N GLN A 179 -15.67 -10.42 0.67
CA GLN A 179 -15.27 -10.40 2.07
C GLN A 179 -13.89 -11.04 2.31
N ALA A 180 -13.53 -12.07 1.56
CA ALA A 180 -12.24 -12.76 1.73
C ALA A 180 -11.06 -11.86 1.33
N GLU A 181 -11.21 -11.09 0.26
CA GLU A 181 -10.21 -10.08 -0.14
C GLU A 181 -10.05 -9.02 0.93
N PHE A 182 -11.17 -8.46 1.41
CA PHE A 182 -11.13 -7.49 2.50
C PHE A 182 -10.38 -8.03 3.72
N TYR A 183 -10.71 -9.26 4.14
CA TYR A 183 -10.11 -9.88 5.32
C TYR A 183 -8.62 -10.13 5.14
N ARG A 184 -8.18 -10.59 3.96
CA ARG A 184 -6.73 -10.77 3.65
C ARG A 184 -5.98 -9.46 3.79
N TYR A 185 -6.48 -8.39 3.18
CA TYR A 185 -5.87 -7.07 3.29
C TYR A 185 -5.85 -6.56 4.73
N ALA A 186 -7.00 -6.59 5.41
CA ALA A 186 -7.13 -6.16 6.78
C ALA A 186 -6.19 -6.93 7.73
N SER A 187 -6.09 -8.26 7.58
CA SER A 187 -5.19 -9.10 8.37
C SER A 187 -3.72 -8.78 8.11
N PHE A 188 -3.37 -8.43 6.87
CA PHE A 188 -2.01 -7.99 6.56
C PHE A 188 -1.69 -6.68 7.27
N ILE A 189 -2.56 -5.67 7.14
CA ILE A 189 -2.36 -4.36 7.79
C ILE A 189 -2.28 -4.50 9.30
N ALA A 190 -3.15 -5.28 9.91
CA ALA A 190 -3.16 -5.50 11.36
C ALA A 190 -1.91 -6.22 11.90
N LYS A 191 -1.18 -6.95 11.04
CA LYS A 191 0.10 -7.61 11.37
C LYS A 191 1.31 -6.72 11.10
N CYS A 192 1.17 -5.68 10.29
CA CYS A 192 2.24 -4.73 10.08
C CYS A 192 2.46 -3.93 11.36
N GLN A 193 3.71 -3.89 11.84
CA GLN A 193 4.12 -3.05 12.97
C GLN A 193 4.30 -1.58 12.57
N CYS A 194 4.01 -1.25 11.32
CA CYS A 194 4.06 0.10 10.78
C CYS A 194 2.81 0.89 11.15
N ASP A 195 2.81 2.20 10.91
CA ASP A 195 1.64 3.06 11.11
C ASP A 195 0.43 2.50 10.33
N GLU A 196 -0.46 1.84 11.06
CA GLU A 196 -1.61 1.07 10.56
C GLU A 196 -2.59 1.93 9.75
N ARG A 197 -2.48 3.26 9.80
CA ARG A 197 -3.43 4.20 9.17
C ARG A 197 -2.99 4.72 7.80
N ASN A 198 -1.91 4.20 7.23
CA ASN A 198 -1.38 4.65 5.94
C ASN A 198 -1.88 3.80 4.76
N THR A 199 -3.20 3.59 4.66
CA THR A 199 -3.82 2.99 3.47
C THR A 199 -4.26 4.08 2.50
N PHE A 200 -3.78 4.03 1.25
CA PHE A 200 -4.20 4.90 0.15
C PHE A 200 -5.06 4.11 -0.83
N CYS A 201 -6.28 4.61 -1.07
CA CYS A 201 -7.19 4.07 -2.09
C CYS A 201 -6.97 4.81 -3.42
N LEU A 202 -6.45 4.10 -4.45
CA LEU A 202 -6.09 4.65 -5.77
C LEU A 202 -7.17 4.40 -6.82
#